data_89e8fe8fe84c672de51ec08c141851b5
#
_entry.id   89e8fe8fe84c672de51ec08c141851b5
#
_cell.length_a   1.000
_cell.length_b   1.000
_cell.length_c   1.000
_cell.angle_alpha   90.00
_cell.angle_beta   90.00
_cell.angle_gamma   90.00
#
_symmetry.space_group_name_H-M   'P 1'
#
loop_
_entity.id
_entity.type
_entity.pdbx_description
1 polymer ?
#
loop_
_entity_poly.entity_id
_entity_poly.type
_entity_poly.pdbx_seq_one_letter_code
_entity_poly.pdbx_strand_id
1 'polypeptide(L)'
;MTTLKNDRFLRALLREPVDTTPVWMMRQAGRYLPEYRETRAKAGDFLSLCKNTEFACEVTLQPLRRYELDAAILFSDILTVPDALGLGLYFEAGEGPKFHKTVRTEQDVANLPKFNAKSDLDYVMNAVSTICSALGGQVPLIGFSGSPWTLATYMVEGGSSKDFRFTKNMMYAQPEVLHALLERLADAVTEYLNAQIDAGAQAVQIFDSWGGALAHREYIEFSLNYMQKIVAGLQREKDGRKIPVILFTKGGGQWLEPMVATGADAFGLDWTTPLNVARQTVAGRAALQGNLDPATLYGIPDAIAKATKLMLDDAYANGEKTGYVANLGHGITQWVDPANPKVFIDTVHEYSAKYL
;
A
#
# COMPACT_ATOMS: atom_id res chain seq x y z
N MET A 1 -6.83 -17.97 17.50
CA MET A 1 -6.99 -16.69 16.77
C MET A 1 -7.77 -15.71 17.59
N THR A 2 -7.33 -14.45 17.59
CA THR A 2 -8.13 -13.38 18.19
C THR A 2 -9.27 -13.03 17.22
N THR A 3 -10.51 -13.13 17.68
CA THR A 3 -11.68 -12.69 16.90
C THR A 3 -11.59 -11.19 16.68
N LEU A 4 -11.75 -10.73 15.42
CA LEU A 4 -11.80 -9.30 15.12
C LEU A 4 -13.07 -8.70 15.70
N LYS A 5 -12.91 -7.58 16.42
CA LYS A 5 -14.01 -6.77 16.95
C LYS A 5 -14.58 -5.83 15.88
N ASN A 6 -13.69 -5.33 15.02
CA ASN A 6 -14.04 -4.52 13.86
C ASN A 6 -13.43 -5.17 12.61
N ASP A 7 -14.28 -5.78 11.80
CA ASP A 7 -13.93 -6.44 10.54
C ASP A 7 -14.45 -5.70 9.29
N ARG A 8 -15.01 -4.48 9.48
CA ARG A 8 -15.61 -3.68 8.41
C ARG A 8 -14.70 -3.54 7.18
N PHE A 9 -13.41 -3.27 7.43
CA PHE A 9 -12.42 -3.14 6.36
C PHE A 9 -12.35 -4.41 5.50
N LEU A 10 -12.22 -5.58 6.11
CA LEU A 10 -12.14 -6.85 5.38
C LEU A 10 -13.43 -7.15 4.64
N ARG A 11 -14.58 -6.94 5.28
CA ARG A 11 -15.91 -7.14 4.68
C ARG A 11 -16.11 -6.21 3.48
N ALA A 12 -15.76 -4.94 3.59
CA ALA A 12 -15.85 -4.00 2.48
C ALA A 12 -14.97 -4.43 1.29
N LEU A 13 -13.73 -4.89 1.53
CA LEU A 13 -12.86 -5.41 0.47
C LEU A 13 -13.43 -6.65 -0.21
N LEU A 14 -14.15 -7.49 0.54
CA LEU A 14 -14.84 -8.69 0.03
C LEU A 14 -16.24 -8.39 -0.52
N ARG A 15 -16.63 -7.13 -0.58
CA ARG A 15 -17.94 -6.63 -1.05
C ARG A 15 -19.12 -7.15 -0.23
N GLU A 16 -18.88 -7.38 1.05
CA GLU A 16 -19.91 -7.72 2.02
C GLU A 16 -20.52 -6.45 2.63
N PRO A 17 -21.77 -6.50 3.10
CA PRO A 17 -22.41 -5.36 3.76
C PRO A 17 -21.66 -4.93 5.01
N VAL A 18 -21.60 -3.63 5.25
CA VAL A 18 -21.02 -3.00 6.45
C VAL A 18 -22.02 -1.99 7.03
N ASP A 19 -21.90 -1.69 8.32
CA ASP A 19 -22.75 -0.74 9.05
C ASP A 19 -22.30 0.72 8.86
N THR A 20 -21.03 0.93 8.52
CA THR A 20 -20.46 2.23 8.15
C THR A 20 -19.30 2.02 7.18
N THR A 21 -19.01 3.00 6.34
CA THR A 21 -17.86 2.93 5.42
C THR A 21 -16.57 2.87 6.21
N PRO A 22 -15.76 1.79 6.06
CA PRO A 22 -14.49 1.73 6.76
C PRO A 22 -13.49 2.73 6.19
N VAL A 23 -12.64 3.25 7.06
CA VAL A 23 -11.61 4.25 6.72
C VAL A 23 -10.25 3.89 7.32
N TRP A 24 -9.22 4.02 6.53
CA TRP A 24 -7.84 4.08 6.95
C TRP A 24 -7.08 5.08 6.07
N MET A 25 -5.87 5.45 6.41
CA MET A 25 -5.11 6.44 5.63
C MET A 25 -3.73 5.91 5.25
N MET A 26 -3.40 6.00 3.97
CA MET A 26 -2.05 5.70 3.49
C MET A 26 -1.03 6.62 4.19
N ARG A 27 0.02 6.03 4.79
CA ARG A 27 1.01 6.69 5.65
C ARG A 27 0.41 7.28 6.94
N GLN A 28 -0.62 6.65 7.50
CA GLN A 28 -1.24 7.07 8.76
C GLN A 28 -0.24 7.18 9.92
N ALA A 29 0.77 6.32 10.00
CA ALA A 29 1.97 6.55 10.81
C ALA A 29 2.96 7.41 10.03
N GLY A 30 3.20 8.64 10.46
CA GLY A 30 4.02 9.54 9.67
C GLY A 30 4.44 10.83 10.39
N ARG A 31 5.33 11.57 9.74
CA ARG A 31 5.98 12.78 10.30
C ARG A 31 5.03 13.92 10.66
N TYR A 32 3.77 13.88 10.26
CA TYR A 32 2.76 14.85 10.69
C TYR A 32 2.40 14.67 12.17
N LEU A 33 2.54 13.45 12.74
CA LEU A 33 2.26 13.16 14.14
C LEU A 33 3.46 13.54 15.04
N PRO A 34 3.23 14.31 16.13
CA PRO A 34 4.28 14.61 17.10
C PRO A 34 4.90 13.35 17.72
N GLU A 35 4.07 12.41 18.17
CA GLU A 35 4.48 11.14 18.77
C GLU A 35 5.33 10.28 17.82
N TYR A 36 5.03 10.30 16.52
CA TYR A 36 5.87 9.65 15.53
C TYR A 36 7.26 10.29 15.46
N ARG A 37 7.34 11.63 15.44
CA ARG A 37 8.62 12.34 15.41
C ARG A 37 9.48 12.04 16.64
N GLU A 38 8.85 11.92 17.82
CA GLU A 38 9.55 11.56 19.06
C GLU A 38 10.12 10.13 18.99
N THR A 39 9.30 9.16 18.55
CA THR A 39 9.74 7.77 18.38
C THR A 39 10.83 7.67 17.32
N ARG A 40 10.70 8.40 16.22
CA ARG A 40 11.70 8.47 15.15
C ARG A 40 13.03 9.03 15.63
N ALA A 41 13.00 10.07 16.49
CA ALA A 41 14.20 10.65 17.08
C ALA A 41 14.91 9.67 18.04
N LYS A 42 14.15 8.90 18.83
CA LYS A 42 14.70 7.84 19.69
C LYS A 42 15.35 6.71 18.89
N ALA A 43 14.80 6.35 17.73
CA ALA A 43 15.36 5.32 16.87
C ALA A 43 16.64 5.76 16.14
N GLY A 44 16.90 7.07 16.01
CA GLY A 44 18.05 7.65 15.34
C GLY A 44 17.85 7.86 13.84
N ASP A 45 17.65 6.81 13.06
CA ASP A 45 17.39 6.89 11.62
C ASP A 45 16.17 6.07 11.19
N PHE A 46 15.77 6.20 9.92
CA PHE A 46 14.54 5.56 9.41
C PHE A 46 14.67 4.04 9.33
N LEU A 47 15.83 3.53 8.93
CA LEU A 47 16.04 2.09 8.85
C LEU A 47 16.08 1.46 10.25
N SER A 48 16.71 2.12 11.21
CA SER A 48 16.69 1.70 12.61
C SER A 48 15.27 1.66 13.17
N LEU A 49 14.42 2.64 12.80
CA LEU A 49 13.00 2.61 13.16
C LEU A 49 12.27 1.40 12.56
N CYS A 50 12.46 1.14 11.26
CA CYS A 50 11.83 0.01 10.57
C CYS A 50 12.33 -1.36 11.04
N LYS A 51 13.64 -1.47 11.34
CA LYS A 51 14.28 -2.74 11.72
C LYS A 51 14.14 -3.07 13.21
N ASN A 52 13.61 -2.16 14.01
CA ASN A 52 13.33 -2.42 15.43
C ASN A 52 11.83 -2.76 15.61
N THR A 53 11.57 -3.98 16.05
CA THR A 53 10.20 -4.52 16.21
C THR A 53 9.34 -3.68 17.17
N GLU A 54 9.91 -3.21 18.29
CA GLU A 54 9.18 -2.42 19.29
C GLU A 54 8.82 -1.04 18.73
N PHE A 55 9.75 -0.36 18.06
CA PHE A 55 9.49 0.92 17.43
C PHE A 55 8.52 0.82 16.26
N ALA A 56 8.64 -0.20 15.41
CA ALA A 56 7.71 -0.44 14.31
C ALA A 56 6.29 -0.69 14.84
N CYS A 57 6.17 -1.47 15.92
CA CYS A 57 4.89 -1.69 16.60
C CYS A 57 4.33 -0.39 17.18
N GLU A 58 5.14 0.36 17.93
CA GLU A 58 4.71 1.62 18.56
C GLU A 58 4.16 2.61 17.52
N VAL A 59 4.91 2.87 16.44
CA VAL A 59 4.46 3.84 15.43
C VAL A 59 3.24 3.35 14.64
N THR A 60 3.07 2.04 14.48
CA THR A 60 1.86 1.48 13.86
C THR A 60 0.62 1.73 14.70
N LEU A 61 0.73 1.69 16.03
CA LEU A 61 -0.39 1.86 16.95
C LEU A 61 -0.74 3.34 17.25
N GLN A 62 0.20 4.26 17.06
CA GLN A 62 -0.01 5.68 17.35
C GLN A 62 -1.23 6.28 16.65
N PRO A 63 -1.44 6.10 15.33
CA PRO A 63 -2.64 6.61 14.65
C PRO A 63 -3.95 6.05 15.21
N LEU A 64 -3.95 4.77 15.62
CA LEU A 64 -5.15 4.10 16.16
C LEU A 64 -5.52 4.59 17.56
N ARG A 65 -4.56 5.11 18.32
CA ARG A 65 -4.83 5.76 19.61
C ARG A 65 -5.41 7.16 19.45
N ARG A 66 -5.15 7.80 18.31
CA ARG A 66 -5.56 9.17 18.02
C ARG A 66 -6.86 9.24 17.22
N TYR A 67 -7.08 8.29 16.32
CA TYR A 67 -8.19 8.29 15.36
C TYR A 67 -8.93 6.96 15.38
N GLU A 68 -10.23 7.01 15.10
CA GLU A 68 -11.08 5.84 14.95
C GLU A 68 -10.91 5.23 13.53
N LEU A 69 -9.79 4.55 13.31
CA LEU A 69 -9.46 3.88 12.06
C LEU A 69 -9.97 2.44 12.05
N ASP A 70 -10.38 1.95 10.88
CA ASP A 70 -10.90 0.59 10.69
C ASP A 70 -9.84 -0.42 10.25
N ALA A 71 -8.61 0.00 10.03
CA ALA A 71 -7.47 -0.87 9.77
C ALA A 71 -6.15 -0.25 10.24
N ALA A 72 -5.23 -1.11 10.66
CA ALA A 72 -3.82 -0.79 10.80
C ALA A 72 -3.07 -1.20 9.53
N ILE A 73 -1.99 -0.50 9.21
CA ILE A 73 -1.03 -0.95 8.20
C ILE A 73 0.35 -1.10 8.84
N LEU A 74 1.03 -2.18 8.51
CA LEU A 74 2.39 -2.44 8.94
C LEU A 74 3.28 -1.22 8.69
N PHE A 75 4.07 -0.82 9.68
CA PHE A 75 5.12 0.17 9.47
C PHE A 75 6.38 -0.51 8.97
N SER A 76 6.72 -0.26 7.72
CA SER A 76 7.90 -0.78 7.01
C SER A 76 8.18 0.11 5.79
N ASP A 77 9.09 -0.31 4.93
CA ASP A 77 9.38 0.35 3.65
C ASP A 77 9.16 -0.62 2.48
N ILE A 78 8.74 -0.10 1.32
CA ILE A 78 8.61 -0.90 0.10
C ILE A 78 9.95 -1.45 -0.41
N LEU A 79 11.06 -0.82 -0.01
CA LEU A 79 12.41 -1.16 -0.48
C LEU A 79 13.13 -2.20 0.37
N THR A 80 12.43 -2.83 1.33
CA THR A 80 12.99 -3.92 2.15
C THR A 80 13.41 -5.12 1.31
N VAL A 81 12.65 -5.49 0.27
CA VAL A 81 13.01 -6.60 -0.63
C VAL A 81 14.29 -6.29 -1.43
N PRO A 82 14.45 -5.12 -2.09
CA PRO A 82 15.72 -4.73 -2.70
C PRO A 82 16.89 -4.68 -1.72
N ASP A 83 16.68 -4.22 -0.47
CA ASP A 83 17.72 -4.22 0.56
C ASP A 83 18.17 -5.65 0.89
N ALA A 84 17.22 -6.57 1.10
CA ALA A 84 17.47 -7.99 1.33
C ALA A 84 18.17 -8.68 0.14
N LEU A 85 17.94 -8.20 -1.08
CA LEU A 85 18.66 -8.64 -2.28
C LEU A 85 20.09 -8.05 -2.38
N GLY A 86 20.58 -7.39 -1.33
CA GLY A 86 21.97 -6.98 -1.18
C GLY A 86 22.35 -5.68 -1.88
N LEU A 87 21.37 -4.82 -2.22
CA LEU A 87 21.65 -3.52 -2.85
C LEU A 87 22.16 -2.47 -1.86
N GLY A 88 21.91 -2.66 -0.56
CA GLY A 88 22.35 -1.75 0.50
C GLY A 88 21.58 -0.43 0.48
N LEU A 89 20.36 -0.47 1.04
CA LEU A 89 19.49 0.69 1.18
C LEU A 89 20.03 1.67 2.21
N TYR A 90 20.03 2.95 1.88
CA TYR A 90 20.28 4.05 2.81
C TYR A 90 19.41 5.26 2.50
N PHE A 91 19.28 6.16 3.48
CA PHE A 91 18.49 7.39 3.32
C PHE A 91 19.39 8.61 3.46
N GLU A 92 19.38 9.45 2.43
CA GLU A 92 20.09 10.71 2.46
C GLU A 92 19.13 11.84 2.83
N ALA A 93 19.59 12.73 3.73
CA ALA A 93 18.76 13.83 4.21
C ALA A 93 18.32 14.74 3.07
N GLY A 94 17.00 14.86 2.86
CA GLY A 94 16.41 15.68 1.78
C GLY A 94 16.32 15.02 0.41
N GLU A 95 17.01 13.89 0.18
CA GLU A 95 17.03 13.22 -1.14
C GLU A 95 16.21 11.91 -1.19
N GLY A 96 15.86 11.36 -0.06
CA GLY A 96 15.07 10.13 0.05
C GLY A 96 15.91 8.85 0.00
N PRO A 97 15.30 7.71 -0.38
CA PRO A 97 15.99 6.42 -0.42
C PRO A 97 16.98 6.33 -1.57
N LYS A 98 18.13 5.72 -1.30
CA LYS A 98 19.19 5.41 -2.25
C LYS A 98 19.75 4.01 -2.02
N PHE A 99 20.40 3.46 -3.05
CA PHE A 99 21.09 2.17 -2.98
C PHE A 99 22.58 2.34 -3.30
N HIS A 100 23.42 1.62 -2.58
CA HIS A 100 24.86 1.55 -2.86
C HIS A 100 25.18 0.82 -4.17
N LYS A 101 24.32 -0.13 -4.58
CA LYS A 101 24.45 -0.90 -5.81
C LYS A 101 23.23 -0.70 -6.70
N THR A 102 23.41 -0.82 -8.00
CA THR A 102 22.34 -0.78 -9.00
C THR A 102 22.35 -2.06 -9.84
N VAL A 103 21.21 -2.37 -10.46
CA VAL A 103 21.03 -3.54 -11.34
C VAL A 103 20.76 -3.01 -12.75
N ARG A 104 21.75 -3.12 -13.66
CA ARG A 104 21.67 -2.54 -15.01
C ARG A 104 22.05 -3.48 -16.14
N THR A 105 22.54 -4.66 -15.79
CA THR A 105 23.01 -5.65 -16.76
C THR A 105 22.43 -7.03 -16.45
N GLU A 106 22.47 -7.93 -17.43
CA GLU A 106 22.10 -9.33 -17.25
C GLU A 106 22.93 -9.97 -16.11
N GLN A 107 24.22 -9.66 -16.05
CA GLN A 107 25.10 -10.17 -14.99
C GLN A 107 24.69 -9.66 -13.60
N ASP A 108 24.24 -8.39 -13.49
CA ASP A 108 23.75 -7.87 -12.20
C ASP A 108 22.51 -8.63 -11.75
N VAL A 109 21.59 -8.92 -12.67
CA VAL A 109 20.39 -9.72 -12.37
C VAL A 109 20.78 -11.14 -11.96
N ALA A 110 21.71 -11.77 -12.68
CA ALA A 110 22.18 -13.14 -12.37
C ALA A 110 22.87 -13.22 -10.98
N ASN A 111 23.58 -12.16 -10.59
CA ASN A 111 24.32 -12.08 -9.34
C ASN A 111 23.44 -11.74 -8.11
N LEU A 112 22.16 -11.39 -8.29
CA LEU A 112 21.28 -11.19 -7.14
C LEU A 112 21.22 -12.47 -6.29
N PRO A 113 21.32 -12.38 -4.95
CA PRO A 113 21.27 -13.56 -4.08
C PRO A 113 19.90 -14.25 -4.15
N LYS A 114 19.84 -15.49 -3.69
CA LYS A 114 18.56 -16.12 -3.39
C LYS A 114 17.89 -15.37 -2.27
N PHE A 115 16.62 -15.11 -2.44
CA PHE A 115 15.78 -14.44 -1.43
C PHE A 115 15.10 -15.49 -0.56
N ASN A 116 15.03 -15.21 0.75
CA ASN A 116 14.22 -15.94 1.70
C ASN A 116 13.58 -14.95 2.66
N ALA A 117 12.29 -14.72 2.51
CA ALA A 117 11.57 -13.70 3.28
C ALA A 117 11.64 -13.93 4.80
N LYS A 118 11.65 -15.19 5.25
CA LYS A 118 11.63 -15.52 6.68
C LYS A 118 12.97 -15.29 7.37
N SER A 119 14.11 -15.48 6.65
CA SER A 119 15.44 -15.23 7.20
C SER A 119 15.94 -13.82 6.93
N ASP A 120 15.70 -13.29 5.74
CA ASP A 120 16.29 -12.04 5.29
C ASP A 120 15.50 -10.81 5.77
N LEU A 121 14.21 -11.00 6.09
CA LEU A 121 13.29 -10.00 6.58
C LEU A 121 12.57 -10.44 7.88
N ASP A 122 13.25 -11.17 8.74
CA ASP A 122 12.73 -11.68 10.01
C ASP A 122 12.18 -10.56 10.91
N TYR A 123 12.85 -9.40 10.93
CA TYR A 123 12.39 -8.23 11.67
C TYR A 123 11.01 -7.74 11.23
N VAL A 124 10.66 -7.89 9.93
CA VAL A 124 9.32 -7.55 9.43
C VAL A 124 8.28 -8.55 9.94
N MET A 125 8.59 -9.85 9.88
CA MET A 125 7.68 -10.90 10.38
C MET A 125 7.45 -10.77 11.89
N ASN A 126 8.52 -10.47 12.62
CA ASN A 126 8.44 -10.17 14.06
C ASN A 126 7.58 -8.93 14.33
N ALA A 127 7.72 -7.86 13.54
CA ALA A 127 6.88 -6.67 13.65
C ALA A 127 5.41 -7.00 13.40
N VAL A 128 5.09 -7.74 12.32
CA VAL A 128 3.70 -8.17 12.00
C VAL A 128 3.09 -8.94 13.18
N SER A 129 3.80 -9.94 13.71
CA SER A 129 3.29 -10.76 14.82
C SER A 129 3.09 -9.94 16.10
N THR A 130 4.02 -9.04 16.40
CA THR A 130 3.96 -8.16 17.57
C THR A 130 2.81 -7.17 17.47
N ILE A 131 2.62 -6.55 16.28
CA ILE A 131 1.51 -5.63 16.02
C ILE A 131 0.18 -6.35 16.12
N CYS A 132 0.03 -7.53 15.51
CA CYS A 132 -1.20 -8.33 15.61
C CYS A 132 -1.56 -8.67 17.06
N SER A 133 -0.57 -9.03 17.87
CA SER A 133 -0.75 -9.29 19.29
C SER A 133 -1.18 -8.04 20.05
N ALA A 134 -0.54 -6.90 19.79
CA ALA A 134 -0.84 -5.63 20.44
C ALA A 134 -2.22 -5.06 20.03
N LEU A 135 -2.63 -5.27 18.78
CA LEU A 135 -3.98 -4.90 18.30
C LEU A 135 -5.08 -5.68 19.02
N GLY A 136 -4.79 -6.90 19.49
CA GLY A 136 -5.77 -7.70 20.24
C GLY A 136 -7.10 -7.92 19.51
N GLY A 137 -7.09 -7.89 18.18
CA GLY A 137 -8.28 -8.02 17.33
C GLY A 137 -9.14 -6.76 17.24
N GLN A 138 -8.67 -5.61 17.69
CA GLN A 138 -9.45 -4.35 17.57
C GLN A 138 -9.77 -4.02 16.12
N VAL A 139 -8.76 -4.02 15.25
CA VAL A 139 -8.86 -3.83 13.80
C VAL A 139 -7.92 -4.79 13.08
N PRO A 140 -8.14 -5.08 11.77
CA PRO A 140 -7.21 -5.90 11.00
C PRO A 140 -5.91 -5.17 10.68
N LEU A 141 -4.84 -5.96 10.47
CA LEU A 141 -3.54 -5.47 10.01
C LEU A 141 -3.37 -5.73 8.51
N ILE A 142 -3.00 -4.68 7.79
CA ILE A 142 -2.62 -4.73 6.38
C ILE A 142 -1.11 -4.95 6.28
N GLY A 143 -0.70 -6.04 5.60
CA GLY A 143 0.66 -6.22 5.11
C GLY A 143 0.82 -5.57 3.73
N PHE A 144 2.05 -5.31 3.29
CA PHE A 144 2.26 -4.70 1.99
C PHE A 144 3.64 -4.96 1.39
N SER A 145 3.75 -4.67 0.10
CA SER A 145 5.01 -4.60 -0.64
C SER A 145 4.90 -3.57 -1.78
N GLY A 146 6.03 -3.16 -2.33
CA GLY A 146 6.06 -2.51 -3.63
C GLY A 146 5.78 -3.51 -4.76
N SER A 147 5.29 -3.02 -5.91
CA SER A 147 5.17 -3.82 -7.13
C SER A 147 6.54 -4.14 -7.72
N PRO A 148 6.68 -5.21 -8.51
CA PRO A 148 7.94 -5.52 -9.20
C PRO A 148 8.47 -4.36 -10.03
N TRP A 149 7.61 -3.67 -10.79
CA TRP A 149 8.00 -2.49 -11.56
C TRP A 149 8.52 -1.36 -10.66
N THR A 150 7.78 -1.00 -9.62
CA THR A 150 8.20 0.05 -8.68
C THR A 150 9.53 -0.30 -8.01
N LEU A 151 9.72 -1.55 -7.57
CA LEU A 151 10.99 -1.99 -6.99
C LEU A 151 12.14 -1.96 -8.01
N ALA A 152 11.89 -2.46 -9.22
CA ALA A 152 12.88 -2.44 -10.29
C ALA A 152 13.33 -1.02 -10.63
N THR A 153 12.42 -0.03 -10.66
CA THR A 153 12.80 1.36 -10.91
C THR A 153 13.83 1.85 -9.89
N TYR A 154 13.63 1.60 -8.60
CA TYR A 154 14.59 1.98 -7.57
C TYR A 154 15.91 1.22 -7.69
N MET A 155 15.88 -0.08 -8.02
CA MET A 155 17.08 -0.91 -8.17
C MET A 155 17.93 -0.48 -9.37
N VAL A 156 17.30 -0.09 -10.47
CA VAL A 156 17.98 0.31 -11.70
C VAL A 156 18.44 1.76 -11.64
N GLU A 157 17.61 2.67 -11.14
CA GLU A 157 17.96 4.10 -10.99
C GLU A 157 18.97 4.32 -9.85
N GLY A 158 18.95 3.47 -8.81
CA GLY A 158 19.75 3.62 -7.59
C GLY A 158 19.12 4.55 -6.55
N GLY A 159 17.88 4.96 -6.77
CA GLY A 159 17.12 5.86 -5.90
C GLY A 159 15.86 6.39 -6.56
N SER A 160 15.32 7.49 -6.04
CA SER A 160 14.17 8.16 -6.63
C SER A 160 14.52 8.75 -8.00
N SER A 161 13.59 8.65 -8.95
CA SER A 161 13.75 9.23 -10.30
C SER A 161 12.46 9.92 -10.73
N LYS A 162 12.57 10.95 -11.55
CA LYS A 162 11.43 11.60 -12.20
C LYS A 162 11.19 11.05 -13.61
N ASP A 163 12.28 10.73 -14.32
CA ASP A 163 12.25 10.38 -15.74
C ASP A 163 12.44 8.89 -16.00
N PHE A 164 12.91 8.12 -14.99
CA PHE A 164 13.18 6.67 -15.09
C PHE A 164 14.08 6.32 -16.27
N ARG A 165 15.12 7.15 -16.50
CA ARG A 165 15.95 7.09 -17.70
C ARG A 165 16.60 5.72 -17.90
N PHE A 166 17.21 5.17 -16.86
CA PHE A 166 17.92 3.90 -16.97
C PHE A 166 16.97 2.73 -17.08
N THR A 167 15.88 2.76 -16.32
CA THR A 167 14.85 1.70 -16.34
C THR A 167 14.13 1.66 -17.68
N LYS A 168 13.73 2.82 -18.21
CA LYS A 168 13.08 2.90 -19.53
C LYS A 168 14.06 2.59 -20.67
N ASN A 169 15.33 2.94 -20.54
CA ASN A 169 16.34 2.49 -21.51
C ASN A 169 16.45 0.97 -21.51
N MET A 170 16.55 0.34 -20.34
CA MET A 170 16.57 -1.13 -20.23
C MET A 170 15.29 -1.76 -20.83
N MET A 171 14.13 -1.19 -20.55
CA MET A 171 12.84 -1.64 -21.08
C MET A 171 12.79 -1.70 -22.61
N TYR A 172 13.37 -0.69 -23.30
CA TYR A 172 13.33 -0.62 -24.77
C TYR A 172 14.55 -1.25 -25.44
N ALA A 173 15.71 -1.28 -24.80
CA ALA A 173 16.95 -1.77 -25.40
C ALA A 173 17.29 -3.21 -25.00
N GLN A 174 16.85 -3.66 -23.85
CA GLN A 174 17.16 -4.98 -23.27
C GLN A 174 15.94 -5.52 -22.49
N PRO A 175 14.74 -5.65 -23.13
CA PRO A 175 13.51 -6.01 -22.44
C PRO A 175 13.62 -7.34 -21.71
N GLU A 176 14.33 -8.33 -22.25
CA GLU A 176 14.56 -9.65 -21.63
C GLU A 176 15.32 -9.53 -20.30
N VAL A 177 16.24 -8.60 -20.16
CA VAL A 177 16.96 -8.36 -18.89
C VAL A 177 16.02 -7.75 -17.85
N LEU A 178 15.18 -6.81 -18.27
CA LEU A 178 14.17 -6.23 -17.38
C LEU A 178 13.12 -7.28 -16.98
N HIS A 179 12.65 -8.10 -17.91
CA HIS A 179 11.74 -9.20 -17.61
C HIS A 179 12.34 -10.19 -16.60
N ALA A 180 13.62 -10.54 -16.76
CA ALA A 180 14.31 -11.41 -15.79
C ALA A 180 14.37 -10.78 -14.39
N LEU A 181 14.60 -9.48 -14.28
CA LEU A 181 14.57 -8.76 -13.00
C LEU A 181 13.15 -8.75 -12.40
N LEU A 182 12.14 -8.39 -13.20
CA LEU A 182 10.75 -8.33 -12.75
C LEU A 182 10.22 -9.70 -12.31
N GLU A 183 10.61 -10.77 -13.00
CA GLU A 183 10.27 -12.15 -12.63
C GLU A 183 10.81 -12.52 -11.25
N ARG A 184 12.09 -12.23 -11.00
CA ARG A 184 12.70 -12.46 -9.68
C ARG A 184 12.03 -11.64 -8.58
N LEU A 185 11.67 -10.39 -8.89
CA LEU A 185 10.98 -9.54 -7.93
C LEU A 185 9.55 -10.03 -7.68
N ALA A 186 8.84 -10.52 -8.70
CA ALA A 186 7.51 -11.09 -8.51
C ALA A 186 7.54 -12.31 -7.59
N ASP A 187 8.51 -13.21 -7.78
CA ASP A 187 8.71 -14.37 -6.92
C ASP A 187 9.05 -13.94 -5.47
N ALA A 188 9.99 -13.01 -5.31
CA ALA A 188 10.39 -12.48 -3.98
C ALA A 188 9.22 -11.77 -3.27
N VAL A 189 8.45 -10.94 -3.97
CA VAL A 189 7.28 -10.24 -3.40
C VAL A 189 6.18 -11.24 -3.03
N THR A 190 5.95 -12.27 -3.84
CA THR A 190 4.99 -13.34 -3.52
C THR A 190 5.37 -14.05 -2.22
N GLU A 191 6.63 -14.46 -2.09
CA GLU A 191 7.15 -15.08 -0.87
C GLU A 191 7.05 -14.15 0.34
N TYR A 192 7.42 -12.88 0.16
CA TYR A 192 7.39 -11.86 1.22
C TYR A 192 5.98 -11.57 1.73
N LEU A 193 5.00 -11.44 0.84
CA LEU A 193 3.61 -11.21 1.23
C LEU A 193 2.99 -12.45 1.89
N ASN A 194 3.31 -13.66 1.39
CA ASN A 194 2.89 -14.90 2.04
C ASN A 194 3.49 -15.05 3.44
N ALA A 195 4.76 -14.65 3.64
CA ALA A 195 5.36 -14.64 4.96
C ALA A 195 4.70 -13.63 5.91
N GLN A 196 4.27 -12.45 5.43
CA GLN A 196 3.49 -11.49 6.22
C GLN A 196 2.10 -12.06 6.59
N ILE A 197 1.43 -12.76 5.66
CA ILE A 197 0.18 -13.48 5.95
C ILE A 197 0.42 -14.55 7.02
N ASP A 198 1.47 -15.35 6.89
CA ASP A 198 1.86 -16.36 7.88
C ASP A 198 2.11 -15.73 9.26
N ALA A 199 2.72 -14.55 9.31
CA ALA A 199 2.99 -13.82 10.55
C ALA A 199 1.74 -13.16 11.17
N GLY A 200 0.60 -13.05 10.42
CA GLY A 200 -0.67 -12.58 10.94
C GLY A 200 -1.34 -11.45 10.18
N ALA A 201 -0.78 -10.95 9.09
CA ALA A 201 -1.46 -9.96 8.24
C ALA A 201 -2.79 -10.53 7.70
N GLN A 202 -3.84 -9.71 7.73
CA GLN A 202 -5.22 -10.13 7.43
C GLN A 202 -5.73 -9.58 6.10
N ALA A 203 -4.99 -8.68 5.48
CA ALA A 203 -5.10 -8.22 4.11
C ALA A 203 -3.71 -7.86 3.62
N VAL A 204 -3.48 -7.84 2.32
CA VAL A 204 -2.21 -7.39 1.74
C VAL A 204 -2.44 -6.39 0.61
N GLN A 205 -1.53 -5.41 0.50
CA GLN A 205 -1.58 -4.39 -0.54
C GLN A 205 -0.26 -4.32 -1.32
N ILE A 206 -0.36 -4.27 -2.64
CA ILE A 206 0.77 -4.06 -3.54
C ILE A 206 0.74 -2.61 -4.02
N PHE A 207 1.83 -1.87 -3.72
CA PHE A 207 1.97 -0.47 -4.10
C PHE A 207 2.77 -0.34 -5.41
N ASP A 208 2.08 -0.03 -6.50
CA ASP A 208 2.68 0.33 -7.77
C ASP A 208 2.77 1.86 -7.92
N SER A 209 3.64 2.45 -7.10
CA SER A 209 3.78 3.91 -6.99
C SER A 209 4.26 4.57 -8.29
N TRP A 210 4.92 3.81 -9.16
CA TRP A 210 5.50 4.31 -10.41
C TRP A 210 4.87 3.72 -11.68
N GLY A 211 3.79 2.92 -11.56
CA GLY A 211 3.08 2.37 -12.72
C GLY A 211 2.54 3.45 -13.66
N GLY A 212 2.09 4.59 -13.12
CA GLY A 212 1.62 5.72 -13.92
C GLY A 212 2.69 6.42 -14.78
N ALA A 213 3.96 6.06 -14.61
CA ALA A 213 5.06 6.54 -15.49
C ALA A 213 5.16 5.74 -16.82
N LEU A 214 4.40 4.65 -16.95
CA LEU A 214 4.38 3.78 -18.13
C LEU A 214 3.30 4.21 -19.13
N ALA A 215 3.54 3.96 -20.40
CA ALA A 215 2.50 4.01 -21.40
C ALA A 215 1.61 2.74 -21.31
N HIS A 216 0.48 2.73 -22.00
CA HIS A 216 -0.55 1.71 -21.79
C HIS A 216 -0.04 0.27 -21.99
N ARG A 217 0.68 0.00 -23.09
CA ARG A 217 1.19 -1.34 -23.38
C ARG A 217 2.25 -1.77 -22.40
N GLU A 218 3.16 -0.87 -22.11
CA GLU A 218 4.27 -1.10 -21.18
C GLU A 218 3.78 -1.29 -19.75
N TYR A 219 2.68 -0.64 -19.35
CA TYR A 219 2.05 -0.87 -18.06
C TYR A 219 1.53 -2.31 -17.95
N ILE A 220 0.82 -2.79 -18.96
CA ILE A 220 0.31 -4.16 -18.99
C ILE A 220 1.48 -5.15 -18.93
N GLU A 221 2.50 -4.94 -19.78
CA GLU A 221 3.61 -5.86 -19.95
C GLU A 221 4.58 -5.88 -18.76
N PHE A 222 5.04 -4.71 -18.31
CA PHE A 222 6.11 -4.59 -17.32
C PHE A 222 5.64 -4.35 -15.88
N SER A 223 4.37 -4.05 -15.66
CA SER A 223 3.82 -3.88 -14.31
C SER A 223 2.67 -4.84 -14.02
N LEU A 224 1.55 -4.72 -14.73
CA LEU A 224 0.31 -5.42 -14.38
C LEU A 224 0.44 -6.95 -14.44
N ASN A 225 1.10 -7.51 -15.47
CA ASN A 225 1.31 -8.95 -15.61
C ASN A 225 2.06 -9.54 -14.42
N TYR A 226 3.03 -8.81 -13.88
CA TYR A 226 3.79 -9.25 -12.70
C TYR A 226 2.99 -9.12 -11.40
N MET A 227 2.15 -8.09 -11.26
CA MET A 227 1.21 -8.02 -10.15
C MET A 227 0.17 -9.14 -10.22
N GLN A 228 -0.33 -9.48 -11.42
CA GLN A 228 -1.23 -10.62 -11.61
C GLN A 228 -0.56 -11.95 -11.21
N LYS A 229 0.72 -12.15 -11.57
CA LYS A 229 1.49 -13.33 -11.14
C LYS A 229 1.56 -13.42 -9.61
N ILE A 230 1.83 -12.29 -8.93
CA ILE A 230 1.85 -12.25 -7.46
C ILE A 230 0.47 -12.62 -6.92
N VAL A 231 -0.60 -11.98 -7.39
CA VAL A 231 -1.98 -12.26 -6.93
C VAL A 231 -2.32 -13.75 -7.04
N ALA A 232 -1.91 -14.40 -8.14
CA ALA A 232 -2.11 -15.83 -8.35
C ALA A 232 -1.30 -16.71 -7.39
N GLY A 233 -0.13 -16.25 -6.93
CA GLY A 233 0.76 -16.98 -6.01
C GLY A 233 0.49 -16.72 -4.52
N LEU A 234 -0.42 -15.79 -4.18
CA LEU A 234 -0.72 -15.45 -2.79
C LEU A 234 -1.64 -16.47 -2.13
N GLN A 235 -1.39 -16.71 -0.85
CA GLN A 235 -2.29 -17.42 0.03
C GLN A 235 -3.57 -16.57 0.25
N ARG A 236 -4.70 -17.04 -0.27
CA ARG A 236 -5.98 -16.32 -0.26
C ARG A 236 -6.87 -16.68 0.93
N GLU A 237 -6.44 -17.61 1.76
CA GLU A 237 -7.16 -18.02 2.95
C GLU A 237 -6.19 -18.41 4.05
N LYS A 238 -6.48 -18.02 5.27
CA LYS A 238 -5.76 -18.45 6.46
C LYS A 238 -6.72 -18.60 7.62
N ASP A 239 -6.64 -19.75 8.29
CA ASP A 239 -7.40 -20.05 9.51
C ASP A 239 -8.92 -19.85 9.31
N GLY A 240 -9.45 -20.26 8.14
CA GLY A 240 -10.86 -20.15 7.78
C GLY A 240 -11.32 -18.74 7.40
N ARG A 241 -10.39 -17.78 7.22
CA ARG A 241 -10.67 -16.41 6.81
C ARG A 241 -10.03 -16.11 5.46
N LYS A 242 -10.78 -15.49 4.55
CA LYS A 242 -10.25 -14.94 3.30
C LYS A 242 -9.26 -13.81 3.59
N ILE A 243 -8.19 -13.79 2.82
CA ILE A 243 -7.16 -12.74 2.83
C ILE A 243 -7.36 -11.89 1.57
N PRO A 244 -8.00 -10.72 1.65
CA PRO A 244 -8.17 -9.86 0.49
C PRO A 244 -6.86 -9.24 0.05
N VAL A 245 -6.72 -9.09 -1.28
CA VAL A 245 -5.57 -8.49 -1.96
C VAL A 245 -5.98 -7.19 -2.62
N ILE A 246 -5.22 -6.13 -2.35
CA ILE A 246 -5.45 -4.79 -2.88
C ILE A 246 -4.30 -4.44 -3.83
N LEU A 247 -4.60 -3.99 -5.03
CA LEU A 247 -3.62 -3.38 -5.92
C LEU A 247 -3.82 -1.86 -5.93
N PHE A 248 -2.74 -1.11 -5.82
CA PHE A 248 -2.74 0.33 -5.94
C PHE A 248 -1.72 0.76 -6.99
N THR A 249 -2.17 1.40 -8.06
CA THR A 249 -1.30 2.04 -9.06
C THR A 249 -1.56 3.55 -9.07
N LYS A 250 -0.55 4.35 -8.76
CA LYS A 250 -0.66 5.81 -8.88
C LYS A 250 -0.77 6.19 -10.35
N GLY A 251 -1.80 6.95 -10.72
CA GLY A 251 -2.13 7.26 -12.11
C GLY A 251 -2.78 6.09 -12.87
N GLY A 252 -3.22 5.05 -12.14
CA GLY A 252 -3.71 3.79 -12.73
C GLY A 252 -5.20 3.76 -13.11
N GLY A 253 -5.95 4.84 -12.86
CA GLY A 253 -7.42 4.83 -13.09
C GLY A 253 -7.84 4.46 -14.50
N GLN A 254 -7.04 4.77 -15.50
CA GLN A 254 -7.26 4.40 -16.89
C GLN A 254 -7.15 2.89 -17.17
N TRP A 255 -6.56 2.12 -16.25
CA TRP A 255 -6.29 0.69 -16.40
C TRP A 255 -7.14 -0.19 -15.47
N LEU A 256 -8.20 0.36 -14.88
CA LEU A 256 -9.06 -0.40 -13.96
C LEU A 256 -9.64 -1.66 -14.60
N GLU A 257 -10.06 -1.60 -15.88
CA GLU A 257 -10.62 -2.77 -16.55
C GLU A 257 -9.62 -3.94 -16.64
N PRO A 258 -8.41 -3.76 -17.18
CA PRO A 258 -7.41 -4.84 -17.12
C PRO A 258 -6.97 -5.21 -15.70
N MET A 259 -6.97 -4.26 -14.73
CA MET A 259 -6.66 -4.57 -13.33
C MET A 259 -7.69 -5.54 -12.73
N VAL A 260 -8.97 -5.40 -13.03
CA VAL A 260 -10.03 -6.33 -12.56
C VAL A 260 -9.74 -7.76 -12.99
N ALA A 261 -9.16 -7.98 -14.17
CA ALA A 261 -8.82 -9.31 -14.66
C ALA A 261 -7.68 -9.99 -13.87
N THR A 262 -6.95 -9.28 -13.01
CA THR A 262 -5.87 -9.86 -12.18
C THR A 262 -6.36 -10.79 -11.09
N GLY A 263 -7.63 -10.73 -10.71
CA GLY A 263 -8.20 -11.50 -9.61
C GLY A 263 -7.95 -10.91 -8.21
N ALA A 264 -7.44 -9.69 -8.12
CA ALA A 264 -7.38 -8.95 -6.86
C ALA A 264 -8.81 -8.58 -6.39
N ASP A 265 -8.99 -8.44 -5.07
CA ASP A 265 -10.31 -8.17 -4.48
C ASP A 265 -10.67 -6.68 -4.53
N ALA A 266 -9.64 -5.80 -4.50
CA ALA A 266 -9.85 -4.37 -4.44
C ALA A 266 -8.76 -3.57 -5.18
N PHE A 267 -9.13 -2.36 -5.61
CA PHE A 267 -8.21 -1.42 -6.27
C PHE A 267 -8.18 -0.09 -5.54
N GLY A 268 -6.97 0.30 -5.11
CA GLY A 268 -6.70 1.63 -4.59
C GLY A 268 -6.58 2.64 -5.72
N LEU A 269 -7.25 3.77 -5.56
CA LEU A 269 -7.30 4.85 -6.54
C LEU A 269 -6.61 6.08 -6.00
N ASP A 270 -5.88 6.78 -6.86
CA ASP A 270 -5.45 8.14 -6.54
C ASP A 270 -6.57 9.17 -6.86
N TRP A 271 -6.34 10.41 -6.43
CA TRP A 271 -7.32 11.50 -6.55
C TRP A 271 -7.59 11.99 -7.98
N THR A 272 -6.84 11.51 -8.97
CA THR A 272 -7.04 11.88 -10.39
C THR A 272 -8.13 11.04 -11.06
N THR A 273 -8.58 9.98 -10.39
CA THR A 273 -9.59 9.06 -10.90
C THR A 273 -10.96 9.38 -10.30
N PRO A 274 -11.97 9.78 -11.09
CA PRO A 274 -13.31 9.99 -10.57
C PRO A 274 -13.92 8.69 -10.05
N LEU A 275 -14.37 8.68 -8.79
CA LEU A 275 -14.89 7.47 -8.13
C LEU A 275 -16.16 6.92 -8.79
N ASN A 276 -17.07 7.78 -9.23
CA ASN A 276 -18.29 7.37 -9.93
C ASN A 276 -17.97 6.65 -11.25
N VAL A 277 -16.94 7.09 -11.99
CA VAL A 277 -16.46 6.41 -13.20
C VAL A 277 -15.80 5.08 -12.86
N ALA A 278 -14.96 5.07 -11.82
CA ALA A 278 -14.31 3.85 -11.35
C ALA A 278 -15.34 2.79 -10.92
N ARG A 279 -16.39 3.18 -10.20
CA ARG A 279 -17.52 2.31 -9.83
C ARG A 279 -18.19 1.69 -11.04
N GLN A 280 -18.48 2.50 -12.05
CA GLN A 280 -19.07 2.00 -13.31
C GLN A 280 -18.13 1.01 -14.01
N THR A 281 -16.83 1.30 -14.02
CA THR A 281 -15.84 0.44 -14.66
C THR A 281 -15.72 -0.92 -13.96
N VAL A 282 -15.64 -0.95 -12.64
CA VAL A 282 -15.52 -2.22 -11.90
C VAL A 282 -16.85 -2.97 -11.85
N ALA A 283 -17.98 -2.29 -11.94
CA ALA A 283 -19.33 -2.87 -12.04
C ALA A 283 -19.58 -3.99 -11.01
N GLY A 284 -19.26 -3.76 -9.74
CA GLY A 284 -19.42 -4.72 -8.66
C GLY A 284 -18.47 -5.93 -8.69
N ARG A 285 -17.55 -6.02 -9.66
CA ARG A 285 -16.57 -7.14 -9.77
C ARG A 285 -15.46 -7.07 -8.73
N ALA A 286 -15.14 -5.88 -8.23
CA ALA A 286 -14.12 -5.65 -7.22
C ALA A 286 -14.52 -4.50 -6.29
N ALA A 287 -13.88 -4.40 -5.13
CA ALA A 287 -14.01 -3.25 -4.26
C ALA A 287 -13.08 -2.10 -4.72
N LEU A 288 -13.42 -0.87 -4.33
CA LEU A 288 -12.59 0.31 -4.54
C LEU A 288 -12.15 0.91 -3.21
N GLN A 289 -10.96 1.47 -3.18
CA GLN A 289 -10.37 2.14 -2.03
C GLN A 289 -9.80 3.50 -2.44
N GLY A 290 -10.12 4.54 -1.71
CA GLY A 290 -9.61 5.88 -1.97
C GLY A 290 -10.71 6.92 -1.82
N ASN A 291 -10.59 8.15 -2.37
CA ASN A 291 -9.38 8.66 -3.04
C ASN A 291 -9.26 10.18 -2.82
N LEU A 292 -9.53 10.61 -1.57
CA LEU A 292 -9.40 12.03 -1.26
C LEU A 292 -7.99 12.54 -1.58
N ASP A 293 -7.88 13.70 -2.25
CA ASP A 293 -6.59 14.35 -2.43
C ASP A 293 -5.95 14.62 -1.06
N PRO A 294 -4.77 14.10 -0.76
CA PRO A 294 -4.10 14.36 0.52
C PRO A 294 -3.91 15.85 0.83
N ALA A 295 -3.81 16.69 -0.20
CA ALA A 295 -3.71 18.14 -0.05
C ALA A 295 -4.98 18.79 0.53
N THR A 296 -6.14 18.13 0.44
CA THR A 296 -7.37 18.58 1.09
C THR A 296 -7.19 18.75 2.60
N LEU A 297 -6.35 17.92 3.21
CA LEU A 297 -6.04 17.98 4.65
C LEU A 297 -5.22 19.20 5.07
N TYR A 298 -4.77 20.07 4.14
CA TYR A 298 -4.23 21.40 4.47
C TYR A 298 -5.32 22.44 4.73
N GLY A 299 -6.56 22.11 4.35
CA GLY A 299 -7.69 23.02 4.44
C GLY A 299 -8.21 23.22 5.86
N ILE A 300 -9.23 24.07 5.97
CA ILE A 300 -10.01 24.24 7.20
C ILE A 300 -11.00 23.07 7.36
N PRO A 301 -11.46 22.76 8.58
CA PRO A 301 -12.36 21.63 8.85
C PRO A 301 -13.59 21.56 7.94
N ASP A 302 -14.27 22.67 7.69
CA ASP A 302 -15.47 22.72 6.83
C ASP A 302 -15.16 22.33 5.37
N ALA A 303 -14.00 22.75 4.86
CA ALA A 303 -13.57 22.39 3.50
C ALA A 303 -13.22 20.91 3.40
N ILE A 304 -12.56 20.34 4.42
CA ILE A 304 -12.22 18.93 4.51
C ILE A 304 -13.53 18.10 4.55
N ALA A 305 -14.46 18.46 5.44
CA ALA A 305 -15.74 17.77 5.55
C ALA A 305 -16.54 17.84 4.25
N LYS A 306 -16.57 19.00 3.59
CA LYS A 306 -17.24 19.16 2.28
C LYS A 306 -16.64 18.27 1.21
N ALA A 307 -15.32 18.27 1.07
CA ALA A 307 -14.62 17.43 0.07
C ALA A 307 -14.82 15.94 0.34
N THR A 308 -14.80 15.53 1.60
CA THR A 308 -15.06 14.15 2.03
C THR A 308 -16.48 13.71 1.67
N LYS A 309 -17.48 14.57 1.91
CA LYS A 309 -18.88 14.30 1.54
C LYS A 309 -19.03 14.11 0.03
N LEU A 310 -18.42 14.98 -0.78
CA LEU A 310 -18.44 14.85 -2.24
C LEU A 310 -17.78 13.55 -2.70
N MET A 311 -16.66 13.16 -2.11
CA MET A 311 -16.00 11.87 -2.39
C MET A 311 -16.95 10.69 -2.09
N LEU A 312 -17.66 10.73 -0.96
CA LEU A 312 -18.63 9.69 -0.61
C LEU A 312 -19.86 9.71 -1.54
N ASP A 313 -20.36 10.88 -1.91
CA ASP A 313 -21.44 11.01 -2.88
C ASP A 313 -21.04 10.35 -4.23
N ASP A 314 -19.82 10.59 -4.71
CA ASP A 314 -19.29 9.94 -5.93
C ASP A 314 -19.12 8.43 -5.77
N ALA A 315 -18.63 7.97 -4.60
CA ALA A 315 -18.43 6.55 -4.32
C ALA A 315 -19.72 5.75 -4.32
N TYR A 316 -20.85 6.36 -3.98
CA TYR A 316 -22.17 5.74 -3.87
C TYR A 316 -23.16 6.19 -4.98
N ALA A 317 -22.71 6.98 -5.96
CA ALA A 317 -23.57 7.58 -6.99
C ALA A 317 -24.36 6.58 -7.83
N ASN A 318 -23.86 5.35 -8.02
CA ASN A 318 -24.53 4.30 -8.77
C ASN A 318 -25.47 3.41 -7.93
N GLY A 319 -25.64 3.71 -6.63
CA GLY A 319 -26.50 2.96 -5.71
C GLY A 319 -25.90 1.66 -5.14
N GLU A 320 -24.66 1.32 -5.48
CA GLU A 320 -23.96 0.19 -4.85
C GLU A 320 -23.61 0.51 -3.39
N LYS A 321 -24.08 -0.32 -2.45
CA LYS A 321 -23.90 -0.14 -1.01
C LYS A 321 -22.68 -0.88 -0.42
N THR A 322 -21.99 -1.67 -1.22
CA THR A 322 -20.87 -2.52 -0.79
C THR A 322 -19.60 -2.24 -1.58
N GLY A 323 -18.48 -2.76 -1.12
CA GLY A 323 -17.23 -2.73 -1.89
C GLY A 323 -16.56 -1.35 -1.96
N TYR A 324 -16.64 -0.56 -0.88
CA TYR A 324 -15.91 0.69 -0.80
C TYR A 324 -15.22 0.89 0.55
N VAL A 325 -13.98 1.35 0.49
CA VAL A 325 -13.14 1.74 1.62
C VAL A 325 -12.67 3.18 1.41
N ALA A 326 -12.97 4.06 2.34
CA ALA A 326 -12.50 5.43 2.29
C ALA A 326 -11.00 5.51 2.63
N ASN A 327 -10.26 6.26 1.85
CA ASN A 327 -8.84 6.54 2.04
C ASN A 327 -8.46 7.83 1.33
N LEU A 328 -7.23 8.27 1.55
CA LEU A 328 -6.59 9.27 0.71
C LEU A 328 -6.15 8.64 -0.61
N GLY A 329 -6.06 9.43 -1.65
CA GLY A 329 -5.56 8.97 -2.95
C GLY A 329 -4.05 8.72 -3.01
N HIS A 330 -3.31 9.08 -1.96
CA HIS A 330 -1.91 8.76 -1.70
C HIS A 330 -1.58 9.01 -0.22
N GLY A 331 -0.32 8.83 0.17
CA GLY A 331 0.10 9.01 1.55
C GLY A 331 -0.09 10.44 2.07
N ILE A 332 -0.55 10.54 3.32
CA ILE A 332 -0.61 11.80 4.05
C ILE A 332 0.77 12.46 4.12
N THR A 333 0.82 13.78 3.98
CA THR A 333 2.07 14.53 3.97
C THR A 333 2.45 15.03 5.37
N GLN A 334 3.73 15.32 5.56
CA GLN A 334 4.26 15.77 6.86
C GLN A 334 3.77 17.14 7.34
N TRP A 335 3.11 17.90 6.47
CA TRP A 335 2.68 19.28 6.74
C TRP A 335 1.24 19.38 7.22
N VAL A 336 0.53 18.26 7.30
CA VAL A 336 -0.86 18.20 7.75
C VAL A 336 -0.92 18.44 9.26
N ASP A 337 -1.87 19.27 9.68
CA ASP A 337 -2.20 19.41 11.09
C ASP A 337 -2.79 18.10 11.62
N PRO A 338 -2.28 17.52 12.72
CA PRO A 338 -2.81 16.27 13.27
C PRO A 338 -4.31 16.28 13.64
N ALA A 339 -4.93 17.46 13.76
CA ALA A 339 -6.38 17.57 13.98
C ALA A 339 -7.20 17.29 12.71
N ASN A 340 -6.67 17.57 11.53
CA ASN A 340 -7.39 17.52 10.26
C ASN A 340 -7.76 16.11 9.79
N PRO A 341 -6.93 15.07 9.95
CA PRO A 341 -7.33 13.69 9.65
C PRO A 341 -8.57 13.24 10.44
N LYS A 342 -8.75 13.72 11.68
CA LYS A 342 -9.95 13.40 12.44
C LYS A 342 -11.22 13.89 11.76
N VAL A 343 -11.19 15.09 11.17
CA VAL A 343 -12.35 15.64 10.43
C VAL A 343 -12.71 14.74 9.24
N PHE A 344 -11.72 14.25 8.50
CA PHE A 344 -11.93 13.30 7.41
C PHE A 344 -12.58 12.01 7.91
N ILE A 345 -12.02 11.38 8.94
CA ILE A 345 -12.48 10.10 9.49
C ILE A 345 -13.90 10.22 10.05
N ASP A 346 -14.14 11.23 10.91
CA ASP A 346 -15.46 11.45 11.50
C ASP A 346 -16.51 11.70 10.40
N THR A 347 -16.18 12.52 9.39
CA THR A 347 -17.09 12.78 8.27
C THR A 347 -17.39 11.50 7.47
N VAL A 348 -16.40 10.61 7.26
CA VAL A 348 -16.64 9.32 6.60
C VAL A 348 -17.65 8.51 7.39
N HIS A 349 -17.43 8.31 8.69
CA HIS A 349 -18.28 7.49 9.53
C HIS A 349 -19.71 8.05 9.65
N GLU A 350 -19.84 9.34 9.92
CA GLU A 350 -21.15 9.98 10.11
C GLU A 350 -21.95 10.08 8.82
N TYR A 351 -21.30 10.52 7.74
CA TYR A 351 -22.03 10.81 6.50
C TYR A 351 -22.34 9.57 5.67
N SER A 352 -21.54 8.51 5.77
CA SER A 352 -21.76 7.29 4.99
C SER A 352 -22.99 6.49 5.42
N ALA A 353 -23.46 6.68 6.66
CA ALA A 353 -24.64 5.99 7.20
C ALA A 353 -25.92 6.17 6.33
N LYS A 354 -26.01 7.27 5.59
CA LYS A 354 -27.16 7.50 4.70
C LYS A 354 -27.19 6.61 3.46
N TYR A 355 -26.07 5.94 3.12
CA TYR A 355 -25.96 5.09 1.94
C TYR A 355 -26.08 3.59 2.24
N LEU A 356 -25.79 3.19 3.48
CA LEU A 356 -25.68 1.79 3.94
C LEU A 356 -26.96 1.31 4.66
#